data_9a9853071b93bb87d365b061289f69cd
#
_entry.id   9a9853071b93bb87d365b061289f69cd
#
_cell.length_a   1.000
_cell.length_b   1.000
_cell.length_c   1.000
_cell.angle_alpha   90.00
_cell.angle_beta   90.00
_cell.angle_gamma   90.00
#
_symmetry.space_group_name_H-M   'P 1'
#
loop_
_entity.id
_entity.type
_entity.pdbx_description
1 polymer ?
#
loop_
_entity_poly.entity_id
_entity_poly.type
_entity_poly.pdbx_seq_one_letter_code
_entity_poly.pdbx_strand_id
1 'polypeptide(L)'
;MGKKIFQAALLPIIAIVFFSATLFISNMSGGLFFPAWLHQGILVFLEILVWFSSGWLFNRMISLLFWDTLIKKISSAPPPLLLVQLSGIAVLILTLSCIAHFVFDEPLTTIIAAAGGLGFVLGFAIQGLILDLFSGLAIQMDRPFKVGDFINCH
;
A
#
# COMPACT_ATOMS: atom_id res chain seq x y z
N MET A 1 -5.38 4.15 -23.87
CA MET A 1 -5.35 3.87 -22.42
C MET A 1 -5.02 2.39 -22.12
N GLY A 2 -5.60 1.42 -22.79
CA GLY A 2 -5.36 -0.01 -22.57
C GLY A 2 -3.91 -0.49 -22.70
N LYS A 3 -3.12 0.00 -23.66
CA LYS A 3 -1.71 -0.42 -23.85
C LYS A 3 -0.80 -0.11 -22.65
N LYS A 4 -0.97 1.03 -21.97
CA LYS A 4 -0.16 1.39 -20.81
C LYS A 4 -0.54 0.54 -19.58
N ILE A 5 -1.82 0.21 -19.43
CA ILE A 5 -2.31 -0.69 -18.37
C ILE A 5 -1.79 -2.11 -18.63
N PHE A 6 -1.85 -2.56 -19.85
CA PHE A 6 -1.37 -3.88 -20.26
C PHE A 6 0.15 -4.03 -20.03
N GLN A 7 0.94 -3.04 -20.44
CA GLN A 7 2.40 -3.08 -20.22
C GLN A 7 2.80 -2.99 -18.74
N ALA A 8 2.06 -2.22 -17.94
CA ALA A 8 2.34 -2.11 -16.50
C ALA A 8 1.95 -3.39 -15.71
N ALA A 9 0.94 -4.12 -16.19
CA ALA A 9 0.51 -5.38 -15.57
C ALA A 9 1.29 -6.61 -16.08
N LEU A 10 1.95 -6.49 -17.23
CA LEU A 10 2.62 -7.62 -17.89
C LEU A 10 3.83 -8.12 -17.09
N LEU A 11 4.64 -7.22 -16.55
CA LEU A 11 5.82 -7.55 -15.75
C LEU A 11 5.49 -8.36 -14.48
N PRO A 12 4.55 -7.93 -13.60
CA PRO A 12 4.21 -8.70 -12.42
C PRO A 12 3.45 -10.01 -12.74
N ILE A 13 2.66 -10.05 -13.83
CA ILE A 13 2.00 -11.29 -14.26
C ILE A 13 3.06 -12.30 -14.72
N ILE A 14 4.05 -11.88 -15.49
CA ILE A 14 5.17 -12.73 -15.89
C ILE A 14 5.94 -13.22 -14.66
N ALA A 15 6.20 -12.35 -13.67
CA ALA A 15 6.87 -12.75 -12.43
C ALA A 15 6.08 -13.81 -11.65
N ILE A 16 4.76 -13.66 -11.54
CA ILE A 16 3.88 -14.64 -10.86
C ILE A 16 3.85 -15.98 -11.62
N VAL A 17 3.74 -15.93 -12.96
CA VAL A 17 3.75 -17.15 -13.79
C VAL A 17 5.11 -17.84 -13.71
N PHE A 18 6.20 -17.10 -13.81
CA PHE A 18 7.55 -17.65 -13.70
C PHE A 18 7.81 -18.29 -12.33
N PHE A 19 7.31 -17.68 -11.28
CA PHE A 19 7.40 -18.22 -9.92
C PHE A 19 6.55 -19.48 -9.72
N SER A 20 5.29 -19.47 -10.16
CA SER A 20 4.47 -20.68 -10.07
C SER A 20 5.09 -21.85 -10.83
N ALA A 21 5.74 -21.56 -11.97
CA ALA A 21 6.50 -22.55 -12.73
C ALA A 21 7.74 -23.03 -11.97
N THR A 22 8.48 -22.14 -11.31
CA THR A 22 9.66 -22.53 -10.51
C THR A 22 9.30 -23.35 -9.28
N LEU A 23 8.21 -23.01 -8.59
CA LEU A 23 7.68 -23.85 -7.49
C LEU A 23 7.23 -25.23 -7.97
N PHE A 24 6.57 -25.30 -9.12
CA PHE A 24 6.15 -26.56 -9.71
C PHE A 24 7.35 -27.45 -10.08
N ILE A 25 8.37 -26.88 -10.71
CA ILE A 25 9.61 -27.58 -11.08
C ILE A 25 10.39 -28.01 -9.82
N SER A 26 10.48 -27.16 -8.82
CA SER A 26 11.14 -27.46 -7.54
C SER A 26 10.49 -28.63 -6.80
N ASN A 27 9.17 -28.69 -6.83
CA ASN A 27 8.41 -29.79 -6.22
C ASN A 27 8.57 -31.13 -7.00
N MET A 28 8.78 -31.05 -8.32
CA MET A 28 9.00 -32.23 -9.17
C MET A 28 10.47 -32.73 -9.17
N SER A 29 11.44 -31.84 -9.01
CA SER A 29 12.88 -32.20 -9.16
C SER A 29 13.57 -32.66 -7.87
N GLY A 30 12.86 -32.68 -6.74
CA GLY A 30 13.30 -33.38 -5.50
C GLY A 30 14.76 -33.17 -5.13
N GLY A 31 15.27 -31.94 -5.09
CA GLY A 31 16.56 -31.64 -4.44
C GLY A 31 17.84 -32.21 -5.06
N LEU A 32 17.83 -32.69 -6.28
CA LEU A 32 18.94 -33.47 -6.87
C LEU A 32 20.19 -32.65 -7.25
N PHE A 33 20.12 -31.31 -7.31
CA PHE A 33 21.21 -30.49 -7.85
C PHE A 33 21.85 -29.52 -6.86
N PHE A 34 21.20 -29.18 -5.73
CA PHE A 34 21.71 -28.16 -4.80
C PHE A 34 21.68 -28.67 -3.34
N PRO A 35 22.62 -28.25 -2.47
CA PRO A 35 22.56 -28.51 -1.05
C PRO A 35 21.30 -27.91 -0.43
N ALA A 36 20.68 -28.63 0.52
CA ALA A 36 19.36 -28.31 1.07
C ALA A 36 19.22 -26.85 1.58
N TRP A 37 20.28 -26.29 2.18
CA TRP A 37 20.29 -24.90 2.67
C TRP A 37 20.20 -23.87 1.54
N LEU A 38 20.85 -24.15 0.39
CA LEU A 38 20.80 -23.25 -0.78
C LEU A 38 19.44 -23.30 -1.45
N HIS A 39 18.84 -24.47 -1.53
CA HIS A 39 17.51 -24.68 -2.08
C HIS A 39 16.44 -23.92 -1.27
N GLN A 40 16.47 -24.05 0.06
CA GLN A 40 15.54 -23.32 0.94
C GLN A 40 15.72 -21.80 0.83
N GLY A 41 16.97 -21.31 0.82
CA GLY A 41 17.23 -19.87 0.67
C GLY A 41 16.71 -19.30 -0.64
N ILE A 42 16.85 -20.04 -1.75
CA ILE A 42 16.31 -19.61 -3.06
C ILE A 42 14.79 -19.59 -3.05
N LEU A 43 14.12 -20.57 -2.44
CA LEU A 43 12.67 -20.61 -2.36
C LEU A 43 12.11 -19.42 -1.56
N VAL A 44 12.65 -19.15 -0.37
CA VAL A 44 12.26 -17.99 0.45
C VAL A 44 12.47 -16.68 -0.32
N PHE A 45 13.60 -16.52 -1.01
CA PHE A 45 13.87 -15.34 -1.81
C PHE A 45 12.85 -15.17 -2.95
N LEU A 46 12.50 -16.24 -3.64
CA LEU A 46 11.51 -16.23 -4.70
C LEU A 46 10.11 -15.91 -4.15
N GLU A 47 9.74 -16.44 -3.00
CA GLU A 47 8.49 -16.12 -2.30
C GLU A 47 8.37 -14.64 -1.96
N ILE A 48 9.41 -14.05 -1.40
CA ILE A 48 9.47 -12.60 -1.12
C ILE A 48 9.28 -11.78 -2.42
N LEU A 49 9.94 -12.16 -3.51
CA LEU A 49 9.80 -11.49 -4.80
C LEU A 49 8.36 -11.52 -5.33
N VAL A 50 7.65 -12.63 -5.14
CA VAL A 50 6.25 -12.74 -5.55
C VAL A 50 5.34 -11.87 -4.74
N TRP A 51 5.48 -11.86 -3.43
CA TRP A 51 4.70 -10.99 -2.57
C TRP A 51 4.94 -9.52 -2.91
N PHE A 52 6.19 -9.14 -3.16
CA PHE A 52 6.54 -7.76 -3.54
C PHE A 52 5.98 -7.37 -4.91
N SER A 53 6.06 -8.28 -5.88
CA SER A 53 5.48 -8.10 -7.22
C SER A 53 3.95 -7.99 -7.17
N SER A 54 3.30 -8.81 -6.34
CA SER A 54 1.85 -8.77 -6.12
C SER A 54 1.42 -7.45 -5.47
N GLY A 55 2.14 -6.99 -4.43
CA GLY A 55 1.90 -5.70 -3.79
C GLY A 55 2.06 -4.52 -4.76
N TRP A 56 3.09 -4.54 -5.58
CA TRP A 56 3.28 -3.53 -6.63
C TRP A 56 2.11 -3.52 -7.63
N LEU A 57 1.68 -4.69 -8.10
CA LEU A 57 0.54 -4.80 -9.01
C LEU A 57 -0.73 -4.24 -8.36
N PHE A 58 -0.98 -4.59 -7.11
CA PHE A 58 -2.12 -4.11 -6.35
C PHE A 58 -2.10 -2.58 -6.18
N ASN A 59 -0.96 -2.02 -5.82
CA ASN A 59 -0.77 -0.56 -5.75
C ASN A 59 -1.02 0.11 -7.10
N ARG A 60 -0.53 -0.50 -8.18
CA ARG A 60 -0.75 0.02 -9.53
C ARG A 60 -2.21 -0.05 -9.95
N MET A 61 -2.94 -1.11 -9.58
CA MET A 61 -4.38 -1.23 -9.82
C MET A 61 -5.17 -0.17 -9.04
N ILE A 62 -4.86 0.06 -7.77
CA ILE A 62 -5.48 1.13 -6.99
C ILE A 62 -5.23 2.48 -7.67
N SER A 63 -3.99 2.75 -8.06
CA SER A 63 -3.64 4.01 -8.73
C SER A 63 -4.45 4.24 -10.01
N LEU A 64 -4.57 3.24 -10.85
CA LEU A 64 -5.28 3.34 -12.14
C LEU A 64 -6.80 3.38 -11.98
N LEU A 65 -7.37 2.52 -11.13
CA LEU A 65 -8.82 2.40 -10.97
C LEU A 65 -9.38 3.52 -10.08
N PHE A 66 -8.73 3.80 -8.97
CA PHE A 66 -9.25 4.75 -7.99
C PHE A 66 -8.86 6.19 -8.34
N TRP A 67 -7.56 6.45 -8.53
CA TRP A 67 -7.09 7.83 -8.74
C TRP A 67 -7.33 8.33 -10.16
N ASP A 68 -7.01 7.52 -11.17
CA ASP A 68 -7.12 7.95 -12.56
C ASP A 68 -8.54 7.86 -13.13
N THR A 69 -9.37 6.94 -12.65
CA THR A 69 -10.71 6.74 -13.21
C THR A 69 -11.78 7.44 -12.38
N LEU A 70 -11.82 7.22 -11.06
CA LEU A 70 -12.87 7.77 -10.20
C LEU A 70 -12.67 9.25 -9.92
N ILE A 71 -11.48 9.66 -9.50
CA ILE A 71 -11.26 11.05 -9.08
C ILE A 71 -11.22 12.01 -10.25
N LYS A 72 -10.63 11.63 -11.40
CA LYS A 72 -10.70 12.45 -12.61
C LYS A 72 -12.11 12.62 -13.17
N LYS A 73 -13.02 11.68 -12.89
CA LYS A 73 -14.42 11.77 -13.30
C LYS A 73 -15.23 12.71 -12.40
N ILE A 74 -14.86 12.80 -11.12
CA ILE A 74 -15.56 13.61 -10.11
C ILE A 74 -14.98 15.03 -10.02
N SER A 75 -13.68 15.18 -10.17
CA SER A 75 -12.96 16.44 -10.07
C SER A 75 -12.10 16.69 -11.29
N SER A 76 -12.17 17.90 -11.84
CA SER A 76 -11.29 18.35 -12.94
C SER A 76 -9.85 18.58 -12.50
N ALA A 77 -9.58 18.53 -11.19
CA ALA A 77 -8.25 18.72 -10.61
C ALA A 77 -7.50 17.38 -10.49
N PRO A 78 -6.16 17.37 -10.61
CA PRO A 78 -5.36 16.20 -10.36
C PRO A 78 -5.51 15.75 -8.89
N PRO A 79 -5.41 14.43 -8.61
CA PRO A 79 -5.52 13.93 -7.25
C PRO A 79 -4.41 14.53 -6.36
N PRO A 80 -4.70 14.82 -5.08
CA PRO A 80 -3.70 15.33 -4.16
C PRO A 80 -2.55 14.32 -4.01
N LEU A 81 -1.33 14.79 -4.23
CA LEU A 81 -0.12 13.94 -4.23
C LEU A 81 0.03 13.16 -2.92
N LEU A 82 -0.33 13.79 -1.79
CA LEU A 82 -0.26 13.18 -0.47
C LEU A 82 -1.16 11.95 -0.34
N LEU A 83 -2.38 11.98 -0.87
CA LEU A 83 -3.29 10.84 -0.79
C LEU A 83 -2.80 9.67 -1.64
N VAL A 84 -2.21 9.94 -2.81
CA VAL A 84 -1.60 8.92 -3.66
C VAL A 84 -0.42 8.26 -2.95
N GLN A 85 0.43 9.07 -2.29
CA GLN A 85 1.57 8.54 -1.53
C GLN A 85 1.14 7.74 -0.30
N LEU A 86 0.14 8.21 0.45
CA LEU A 86 -0.42 7.49 1.59
C LEU A 86 -0.99 6.13 1.20
N SER A 87 -1.71 6.04 0.08
CA SER A 87 -2.21 4.76 -0.42
C SER A 87 -1.08 3.79 -0.77
N GLY A 88 0.02 4.29 -1.34
CA GLY A 88 1.21 3.49 -1.64
C GLY A 88 1.89 2.96 -0.37
N ILE A 89 2.02 3.79 0.66
CA ILE A 89 2.58 3.39 1.96
C ILE A 89 1.69 2.33 2.63
N ALA A 90 0.37 2.50 2.59
CA ALA A 90 -0.57 1.52 3.15
C ALA A 90 -0.43 0.15 2.47
N VAL A 91 -0.33 0.12 1.13
CA VAL A 91 -0.11 -1.12 0.38
C VAL A 91 1.25 -1.73 0.69
N LEU A 92 2.29 -0.92 0.86
CA LEU A 92 3.62 -1.41 1.24
C LEU A 92 3.58 -2.09 2.62
N ILE A 93 2.95 -1.45 3.62
CA ILE A 93 2.79 -2.03 4.96
C ILE A 93 2.02 -3.35 4.89
N LEU A 94 0.93 -3.39 4.14
CA LEU A 94 0.15 -4.62 3.94
C LEU A 94 0.99 -5.74 3.31
N THR A 95 1.76 -5.41 2.28
CA THR A 95 2.65 -6.37 1.60
C THR A 95 3.72 -6.92 2.54
N LEU A 96 4.36 -6.05 3.34
CA LEU A 96 5.34 -6.48 4.34
C LEU A 96 4.71 -7.37 5.43
N SER A 97 3.48 -7.05 5.84
CA SER A 97 2.72 -7.88 6.80
C SER A 97 2.41 -9.26 6.23
N CYS A 98 2.03 -9.35 4.96
CA CYS A 98 1.82 -10.62 4.28
C CYS A 98 3.12 -11.43 4.19
N ILE A 99 4.24 -10.81 3.85
CA ILE A 99 5.55 -11.46 3.81
C ILE A 99 5.92 -12.01 5.20
N ALA A 100 5.77 -11.19 6.24
CA ALA A 100 6.06 -11.61 7.61
C ALA A 100 5.22 -12.84 8.04
N HIS A 101 3.95 -12.85 7.67
CA HIS A 101 3.05 -13.95 8.03
C HIS A 101 3.27 -15.21 7.19
N PHE A 102 3.33 -15.09 5.86
CA PHE A 102 3.32 -16.24 4.96
C PHE A 102 4.72 -16.80 4.66
N VAL A 103 5.77 -16.00 4.75
CA VAL A 103 7.15 -16.43 4.46
C VAL A 103 7.91 -16.75 5.74
N PHE A 104 7.69 -15.96 6.80
CA PHE A 104 8.39 -16.11 8.07
C PHE A 104 7.55 -16.76 9.18
N ASP A 105 6.33 -17.20 8.88
CA ASP A 105 5.39 -17.82 9.85
C ASP A 105 5.13 -16.97 11.11
N GLU A 106 5.31 -15.64 11.01
CA GLU A 106 5.06 -14.76 12.15
C GLU A 106 3.56 -14.69 12.46
N PRO A 107 3.18 -14.79 13.75
CA PRO A 107 1.78 -14.76 14.13
C PRO A 107 1.15 -13.40 13.82
N LEU A 108 -0.06 -13.40 13.27
CA LEU A 108 -0.81 -12.18 12.93
C LEU A 108 -0.95 -11.22 14.13
N THR A 109 -1.02 -11.75 15.34
CA THR A 109 -1.09 -10.95 16.57
C THR A 109 0.13 -10.06 16.76
N THR A 110 1.34 -10.54 16.47
CA THR A 110 2.59 -9.76 16.52
C THR A 110 2.56 -8.64 15.48
N ILE A 111 2.12 -8.95 14.27
CA ILE A 111 2.05 -7.98 13.16
C ILE A 111 1.03 -6.89 13.49
N ILE A 112 -0.16 -7.26 13.98
CA ILE A 112 -1.21 -6.31 14.37
C ILE A 112 -0.76 -5.45 15.56
N ALA A 113 -0.08 -6.04 16.55
CA ALA A 113 0.46 -5.28 17.68
C ALA A 113 1.51 -4.25 17.24
N ALA A 114 2.43 -4.64 16.36
CA ALA A 114 3.44 -3.73 15.81
C ALA A 114 2.79 -2.60 14.97
N ALA A 115 1.85 -2.95 14.08
CA ALA A 115 1.13 -1.98 13.27
C ALA A 115 0.28 -1.04 14.12
N GLY A 116 -0.38 -1.56 15.17
CA GLY A 116 -1.16 -0.78 16.14
C GLY A 116 -0.30 0.19 16.92
N GLY A 117 0.87 -0.25 17.40
CA GLY A 117 1.85 0.59 18.08
C GLY A 117 2.33 1.75 17.20
N LEU A 118 2.70 1.46 15.96
CA LEU A 118 3.08 2.49 14.98
C LEU A 118 1.92 3.43 14.68
N GLY A 119 0.71 2.91 14.49
CA GLY A 119 -0.49 3.70 14.25
C GLY A 119 -0.81 4.64 15.40
N PHE A 120 -0.61 4.20 16.64
CA PHE A 120 -0.78 5.01 17.84
C PHE A 120 0.21 6.19 17.86
N VAL A 121 1.49 5.93 17.63
CA VAL A 121 2.53 6.99 17.59
C VAL A 121 2.23 8.00 16.48
N LEU A 122 1.88 7.51 15.28
CA LEU A 122 1.51 8.39 14.17
C LEU A 122 0.25 9.18 14.46
N GLY A 123 -0.76 8.57 15.11
CA GLY A 123 -1.99 9.24 15.53
C GLY A 123 -1.72 10.45 16.43
N PHE A 124 -0.84 10.32 17.41
CA PHE A 124 -0.41 11.45 18.23
C PHE A 124 0.34 12.51 17.43
N ALA A 125 1.23 12.09 16.53
CA ALA A 125 2.01 13.02 15.72
C ALA A 125 1.13 13.91 14.82
N ILE A 126 0.00 13.41 14.33
CA ILE A 126 -0.90 14.13 13.44
C ILE A 126 -2.13 14.73 14.15
N GLN A 127 -2.28 14.53 15.46
CA GLN A 127 -3.43 14.97 16.24
C GLN A 127 -3.72 16.48 16.07
N GLY A 128 -2.69 17.32 16.11
CA GLY A 128 -2.83 18.76 15.90
C GLY A 128 -3.37 19.10 14.52
N LEU A 129 -2.83 18.48 13.49
CA LEU A 129 -3.27 18.69 12.11
C LEU A 129 -4.76 18.32 11.92
N ILE A 130 -5.19 17.24 12.56
CA ILE A 130 -6.59 16.80 12.53
C ILE A 130 -7.48 17.83 13.21
N LEU A 131 -7.10 18.32 14.39
CA LEU A 131 -7.83 19.35 15.12
C LEU A 131 -7.96 20.64 14.30
N ASP A 132 -6.89 21.10 13.67
CA ASP A 132 -6.90 22.29 12.82
C ASP A 132 -7.82 22.12 11.62
N LEU A 133 -7.80 20.93 10.99
CA LEU A 133 -8.68 20.60 9.86
C LEU A 133 -10.16 20.64 10.28
N PHE A 134 -10.51 20.02 11.40
CA PHE A 134 -11.89 20.02 11.92
C PHE A 134 -12.33 21.40 12.38
N SER A 135 -11.44 22.17 13.00
CA SER A 135 -11.75 23.56 13.39
C SER A 135 -12.02 24.44 12.17
N GLY A 136 -11.20 24.30 11.11
CA GLY A 136 -11.44 25.01 9.85
C GLY A 136 -12.75 24.60 9.18
N LEU A 137 -13.08 23.31 9.23
CA LEU A 137 -14.35 22.80 8.69
C LEU A 137 -15.55 23.32 9.49
N ALA A 138 -15.47 23.31 10.83
CA ALA A 138 -16.52 23.84 11.70
C ALA A 138 -16.79 25.33 11.43
N ILE A 139 -15.74 26.15 11.33
CA ILE A 139 -15.86 27.57 10.97
C ILE A 139 -16.53 27.75 9.60
N GLN A 140 -16.20 26.89 8.64
CA GLN A 140 -16.79 26.96 7.31
C GLN A 140 -18.26 26.54 7.28
N MET A 141 -18.67 25.60 8.14
CA MET A 141 -20.05 25.14 8.25
C MET A 141 -20.92 26.14 9.02
N ASP A 142 -20.47 26.60 10.18
CA ASP A 142 -21.24 27.47 11.05
C ASP A 142 -21.21 28.94 10.60
N ARG A 143 -20.21 29.31 9.79
CA ARG A 143 -20.00 30.66 9.25
C ARG A 143 -20.25 31.78 10.30
N PRO A 144 -19.60 31.69 11.47
CA PRO A 144 -19.81 32.68 12.55
C PRO A 144 -19.42 34.11 12.12
N PHE A 145 -18.58 34.24 11.09
CA PHE A 145 -18.17 35.54 10.52
C PHE A 145 -18.25 35.47 8.99
N LYS A 146 -18.52 36.60 8.38
CA LYS A 146 -18.50 36.79 6.91
C LYS A 146 -17.33 37.68 6.53
N VAL A 147 -16.87 37.56 5.30
CA VAL A 147 -15.85 38.46 4.76
C VAL A 147 -16.41 39.91 4.80
N GLY A 148 -15.77 40.80 5.58
CA GLY A 148 -16.19 42.16 5.82
C GLY A 148 -16.72 42.46 7.22
N ASP A 149 -16.87 41.42 8.09
CA ASP A 149 -17.29 41.65 9.47
C ASP A 149 -16.11 42.14 10.33
N PHE A 150 -16.38 43.12 11.19
CA PHE A 150 -15.42 43.61 12.18
C PHE A 150 -15.42 42.64 13.40
N ILE A 151 -14.29 42.00 13.66
CA ILE A 151 -14.14 41.10 14.80
C ILE A 151 -13.38 41.84 15.90
N ASN A 152 -13.96 41.93 17.08
CA ASN A 152 -13.31 42.49 18.24
C ASN A 152 -12.79 41.35 19.11
N CYS A 153 -11.49 41.19 19.12
CA CYS A 153 -10.81 40.18 19.97
C CYS A 153 -10.46 40.86 21.34
N HIS A 154 -11.17 40.46 22.37
CA HIS A 154 -10.85 40.86 23.77
C HIS A 154 -9.92 39.82 24.38
#